data_5c884db0f3a746cc0da56c52d85b90c8
#
_entry.id   5c884db0f3a746cc0da56c52d85b90c8
#
_cell.length_a   1.000
_cell.length_b   1.000
_cell.length_c   1.000
_cell.angle_alpha   90.00
_cell.angle_beta   90.00
_cell.angle_gamma   90.00
#
_symmetry.space_group_name_H-M   'P 1'
#
loop_
_entity.id
_entity.type
_entity.pdbx_description
1 polymer ?
#
loop_
_entity_poly.entity_id
_entity_poly.type
_entity_poly.pdbx_seq_one_letter_code
_entity_poly.pdbx_strand_id
1 'polypeptide(L)'
;KGHYGLVLKDYAHFTSPIRRYPDLAIHRIMTDLLKGTEKETMILRYTDFAERASKQSSEREVIAMQIERKAEDCYKAEYARRHLGECYEGTISGVTQRGLFIELDNGVEGFVPASSLTPSGTSLTEGVRLTDPASGKTWSLGDKMMITIVRADVNLGKIDFEVAPAAKA
;
A
#
# COMPACT_ATOMS: atom_id res chain seq x y z
N LYS A 1 -10.88 -16.49 13.74
CA LYS A 1 -12.21 -16.13 13.20
C LYS A 1 -12.81 -15.09 14.10
N GLY A 2 -13.35 -14.02 13.53
CA GLY A 2 -13.91 -12.90 14.27
C GLY A 2 -13.41 -11.56 13.76
N HIS A 3 -13.93 -10.47 14.32
CA HIS A 3 -13.52 -9.12 13.98
C HIS A 3 -12.87 -8.46 15.18
N TYR A 4 -11.56 -8.25 15.16
CA TYR A 4 -10.80 -7.71 16.28
C TYR A 4 -11.30 -6.32 16.70
N GLY A 5 -11.46 -5.39 15.77
CA GLY A 5 -11.86 -4.01 16.05
C GLY A 5 -13.31 -3.86 16.54
N LEU A 6 -14.19 -4.84 16.28
CA LEU A 6 -15.57 -4.86 16.78
C LEU A 6 -15.74 -5.81 17.98
N VAL A 7 -14.69 -6.53 18.39
CA VAL A 7 -14.71 -7.53 19.48
C VAL A 7 -15.80 -8.60 19.28
N LEU A 8 -16.07 -8.96 18.02
CA LEU A 8 -17.06 -9.99 17.66
C LEU A 8 -16.38 -11.33 17.41
N LYS A 9 -16.89 -12.40 18.03
CA LYS A 9 -16.38 -13.78 17.83
C LYS A 9 -16.79 -14.34 16.47
N ASP A 10 -18.04 -14.12 16.10
CA ASP A 10 -18.61 -14.58 14.84
C ASP A 10 -19.00 -13.37 14.00
N TYR A 11 -18.23 -13.11 12.95
CA TYR A 11 -18.44 -11.97 12.07
C TYR A 11 -18.37 -12.45 10.62
N ALA A 12 -19.28 -11.95 9.80
CA ALA A 12 -19.25 -12.11 8.37
C ALA A 12 -19.65 -10.81 7.68
N HIS A 13 -19.09 -10.59 6.51
CA HIS A 13 -19.53 -9.51 5.62
C HIS A 13 -20.95 -9.81 5.13
N PHE A 14 -21.83 -8.81 5.12
CA PHE A 14 -23.24 -9.01 4.75
C PHE A 14 -23.85 -7.86 3.95
N THR A 15 -23.37 -6.63 4.14
CA THR A 15 -24.08 -5.41 3.74
C THR A 15 -23.76 -4.89 2.33
N SER A 16 -22.82 -5.51 1.61
CA SER A 16 -22.37 -5.01 0.30
C SER A 16 -22.30 -6.10 -0.79
N PRO A 17 -23.40 -6.82 -1.09
CA PRO A 17 -23.41 -7.96 -2.01
C PRO A 17 -23.15 -7.58 -3.49
N ILE A 18 -23.27 -6.29 -3.84
CA ILE A 18 -22.99 -5.80 -5.21
C ILE A 18 -21.49 -5.88 -5.52
N ARG A 19 -20.65 -5.54 -4.55
CA ARG A 19 -19.19 -5.44 -4.73
C ARG A 19 -18.38 -6.49 -3.98
N ARG A 20 -18.98 -7.24 -3.05
CA ARG A 20 -18.31 -8.29 -2.30
C ARG A 20 -19.02 -9.63 -2.48
N TYR A 21 -18.35 -10.56 -3.15
CA TYR A 21 -18.89 -11.89 -3.37
C TYR A 21 -19.20 -12.68 -2.08
N PRO A 22 -18.42 -12.58 -0.98
CA PRO A 22 -18.78 -13.22 0.29
C PRO A 22 -20.16 -12.83 0.80
N ASP A 23 -20.52 -11.56 0.69
CA ASP A 23 -21.84 -11.05 1.09
C ASP A 23 -22.95 -11.73 0.24
N LEU A 24 -22.75 -11.77 -1.08
CA LEU A 24 -23.69 -12.44 -1.98
C LEU A 24 -23.83 -13.93 -1.69
N ALA A 25 -22.72 -14.60 -1.37
CA ALA A 25 -22.72 -16.01 -0.99
C ALA A 25 -23.55 -16.26 0.28
N ILE A 26 -23.39 -15.39 1.30
CA ILE A 26 -24.17 -15.46 2.54
C ILE A 26 -25.65 -15.16 2.25
N HIS A 27 -25.98 -14.17 1.42
CA HIS A 27 -27.35 -13.88 1.02
C HIS A 27 -28.04 -15.09 0.37
N ARG A 28 -27.32 -15.86 -0.47
CA ARG A 28 -27.85 -17.09 -1.08
C ARG A 28 -28.15 -18.15 -0.02
N ILE A 29 -27.22 -18.39 0.90
CA ILE A 29 -27.38 -19.33 2.00
C ILE A 29 -28.59 -18.92 2.87
N MET A 30 -28.65 -17.66 3.28
CA MET A 30 -29.74 -17.12 4.10
C MET A 30 -31.10 -17.19 3.40
N THR A 31 -31.15 -16.97 2.10
CA THR A 31 -32.37 -17.08 1.30
C THR A 31 -32.92 -18.49 1.32
N ASP A 32 -32.10 -19.51 1.15
CA ASP A 32 -32.53 -20.91 1.19
C ASP A 32 -32.95 -21.32 2.62
N LEU A 33 -32.26 -20.83 3.63
CA LEU A 33 -32.64 -21.04 5.02
C LEU A 33 -34.02 -20.45 5.32
N LEU A 34 -34.28 -19.21 4.88
CA LEU A 34 -35.58 -18.53 5.08
C LEU A 34 -36.71 -19.18 4.29
N LYS A 35 -36.41 -19.88 3.19
CA LYS A 35 -37.40 -20.69 2.45
C LYS A 35 -37.73 -22.01 3.13
N GLY A 36 -37.13 -22.30 4.29
CA GLY A 36 -37.42 -23.50 5.07
C GLY A 36 -36.67 -24.75 4.60
N THR A 37 -35.53 -24.58 3.89
CA THR A 37 -34.68 -25.71 3.51
C THR A 37 -34.17 -26.44 4.75
N GLU A 38 -34.28 -27.76 4.80
CA GLU A 38 -33.83 -28.55 5.93
C GLU A 38 -32.32 -28.44 6.18
N LYS A 39 -31.94 -28.53 7.47
CA LYS A 39 -30.58 -28.32 7.93
C LYS A 39 -29.58 -29.27 7.26
N GLU A 40 -29.91 -30.52 7.13
CA GLU A 40 -29.05 -31.54 6.51
C GLU A 40 -28.81 -31.22 5.03
N THR A 41 -29.83 -30.80 4.32
CA THR A 41 -29.74 -30.35 2.92
C THR A 41 -28.88 -29.10 2.80
N MET A 42 -28.99 -28.12 3.73
CA MET A 42 -28.19 -26.95 3.78
C MET A 42 -26.70 -27.26 3.97
N ILE A 43 -26.39 -28.15 4.93
CA ILE A 43 -25.01 -28.56 5.19
C ILE A 43 -24.43 -29.27 3.95
N LEU A 44 -25.14 -30.22 3.37
CA LEU A 44 -24.67 -30.92 2.18
C LEU A 44 -24.42 -29.99 0.98
N ARG A 45 -25.30 -29.01 0.77
CA ARG A 45 -25.22 -28.05 -0.36
C ARG A 45 -24.13 -27.00 -0.18
N TYR A 46 -23.98 -26.48 1.02
CA TYR A 46 -23.24 -25.25 1.24
C TYR A 46 -21.90 -25.40 1.93
N THR A 47 -21.53 -26.54 2.53
CA THR A 47 -20.22 -26.71 3.19
C THR A 47 -19.08 -26.50 2.21
N ASP A 48 -19.01 -27.27 1.13
CA ASP A 48 -17.95 -27.17 0.12
C ASP A 48 -18.01 -25.84 -0.65
N PHE A 49 -19.22 -25.33 -0.88
CA PHE A 49 -19.41 -24.05 -1.53
C PHE A 49 -18.84 -22.91 -0.67
N ALA A 50 -19.15 -22.88 0.63
CA ALA A 50 -18.69 -21.85 1.55
C ALA A 50 -17.16 -21.85 1.69
N GLU A 51 -16.56 -23.04 1.78
CA GLU A 51 -15.11 -23.19 1.86
C GLU A 51 -14.41 -22.66 0.59
N ARG A 52 -14.88 -23.09 -0.57
CA ARG A 52 -14.31 -22.60 -1.85
C ARG A 52 -14.55 -21.12 -2.06
N ALA A 53 -15.75 -20.61 -1.78
CA ALA A 53 -16.10 -19.23 -1.94
C ALA A 53 -15.26 -18.31 -1.02
N SER A 54 -15.07 -18.70 0.24
CA SER A 54 -14.28 -17.93 1.19
C SER A 54 -12.80 -17.86 0.80
N LYS A 55 -12.20 -19.00 0.43
CA LYS A 55 -10.81 -19.05 -0.02
C LYS A 55 -10.59 -18.21 -1.27
N GLN A 56 -11.40 -18.44 -2.31
CA GLN A 56 -11.27 -17.68 -3.56
C GLN A 56 -11.49 -16.18 -3.38
N SER A 57 -12.46 -15.79 -2.53
CA SER A 57 -12.73 -14.37 -2.27
C SER A 57 -11.55 -13.70 -1.58
N SER A 58 -10.95 -14.34 -0.58
CA SER A 58 -9.78 -13.80 0.11
C SER A 58 -8.59 -13.62 -0.83
N GLU A 59 -8.32 -14.60 -1.69
CA GLU A 59 -7.25 -14.51 -2.69
C GLU A 59 -7.50 -13.38 -3.70
N ARG A 60 -8.75 -13.25 -4.19
CA ARG A 60 -9.10 -12.21 -5.16
C ARG A 60 -9.15 -10.82 -4.58
N GLU A 61 -9.49 -10.65 -3.31
CA GLU A 61 -9.46 -9.37 -2.61
C GLU A 61 -8.02 -8.82 -2.54
N VAL A 62 -7.05 -9.67 -2.20
CA VAL A 62 -5.64 -9.28 -2.18
C VAL A 62 -5.18 -8.82 -3.58
N ILE A 63 -5.54 -9.57 -4.63
CA ILE A 63 -5.21 -9.21 -6.01
C ILE A 63 -5.86 -7.88 -6.41
N ALA A 64 -7.14 -7.68 -6.06
CA ALA A 64 -7.85 -6.44 -6.36
C ALA A 64 -7.18 -5.23 -5.71
N MET A 65 -6.81 -5.32 -4.42
CA MET A 65 -6.06 -4.28 -3.72
C MET A 65 -4.70 -3.97 -4.37
N GLN A 66 -3.99 -5.01 -4.82
CA GLN A 66 -2.70 -4.82 -5.52
C GLN A 66 -2.87 -4.10 -6.86
N ILE A 67 -3.92 -4.42 -7.61
CA ILE A 67 -4.24 -3.76 -8.88
C ILE A 67 -4.59 -2.29 -8.62
N GLU A 68 -5.42 -2.00 -7.62
CA GLU A 68 -5.81 -0.64 -7.23
C GLU A 68 -4.59 0.20 -6.88
N ARG A 69 -3.72 -0.29 -5.98
CA ARG A 69 -2.46 0.39 -5.61
C ARG A 69 -1.57 0.65 -6.83
N LYS A 70 -1.41 -0.37 -7.68
CA LYS A 70 -0.59 -0.22 -8.89
C LYS A 70 -1.16 0.81 -9.86
N ALA A 71 -2.48 0.90 -9.99
CA ALA A 71 -3.13 1.94 -10.79
C ALA A 71 -2.87 3.33 -10.20
N GLU A 72 -3.01 3.50 -8.89
CA GLU A 72 -2.67 4.75 -8.21
C GLU A 72 -1.20 5.15 -8.44
N ASP A 73 -0.27 4.21 -8.30
CA ASP A 73 1.16 4.46 -8.54
C ASP A 73 1.42 4.93 -9.98
N CYS A 74 0.73 4.35 -10.98
CA CYS A 74 0.82 4.80 -12.36
C CYS A 74 0.30 6.24 -12.55
N TYR A 75 -0.82 6.61 -11.91
CA TYR A 75 -1.34 7.98 -11.94
C TYR A 75 -0.41 8.97 -11.22
N LYS A 76 0.16 8.61 -10.08
CA LYS A 76 1.16 9.40 -9.36
C LYS A 76 2.42 9.61 -10.21
N ALA A 77 2.88 8.56 -10.90
CA ALA A 77 4.03 8.66 -11.80
C ALA A 77 3.73 9.54 -13.03
N GLU A 78 2.51 9.49 -13.59
CA GLU A 78 2.11 10.40 -14.68
C GLU A 78 2.07 11.87 -14.22
N TYR A 79 1.59 12.12 -12.99
CA TYR A 79 1.69 13.45 -12.39
C TYR A 79 3.15 13.90 -12.27
N ALA A 80 4.01 13.07 -11.66
CA ALA A 80 5.43 13.37 -11.47
C ALA A 80 6.15 13.59 -12.80
N ARG A 81 5.79 12.86 -13.87
CA ARG A 81 6.36 13.03 -15.22
C ARG A 81 6.13 14.44 -15.78
N ARG A 82 5.02 15.07 -15.43
CA ARG A 82 4.69 16.44 -15.87
C ARG A 82 5.42 17.52 -15.05
N HIS A 83 6.00 17.13 -13.91
CA HIS A 83 6.67 18.02 -12.95
C HIS A 83 8.17 17.69 -12.81
N LEU A 84 8.78 17.08 -13.84
CA LEU A 84 10.20 16.77 -13.85
C LEU A 84 11.05 18.04 -13.72
N GLY A 85 12.06 17.99 -12.84
CA GLY A 85 12.96 19.10 -12.56
C GLY A 85 12.44 20.09 -11.52
N GLU A 86 11.21 19.97 -11.07
CA GLU A 86 10.65 20.80 -10.02
C GLU A 86 11.09 20.32 -8.63
N CYS A 87 11.25 21.29 -7.71
CA CYS A 87 11.66 21.03 -6.32
C CYS A 87 10.45 21.10 -5.38
N TYR A 88 10.39 20.14 -4.47
CA TYR A 88 9.32 20.04 -3.48
C TYR A 88 9.89 19.72 -2.10
N GLU A 89 9.20 20.19 -1.05
CA GLU A 89 9.41 19.67 0.30
C GLU A 89 8.59 18.38 0.48
N GLY A 90 9.24 17.33 0.94
CA GLY A 90 8.57 16.07 1.26
C GLY A 90 8.96 15.57 2.64
N THR A 91 8.23 14.59 3.13
CA THR A 91 8.44 13.94 4.42
C THR A 91 8.97 12.52 4.18
N ILE A 92 9.98 12.10 4.94
CA ILE A 92 10.50 10.73 4.86
C ILE A 92 9.42 9.77 5.37
N SER A 93 8.82 9.01 4.45
CA SER A 93 7.76 8.01 4.70
C SER A 93 8.33 6.60 4.94
N GLY A 94 9.56 6.36 4.47
CA GLY A 94 10.21 5.07 4.64
C GLY A 94 11.74 5.17 4.60
N VAL A 95 12.40 4.37 5.44
CA VAL A 95 13.85 4.29 5.51
C VAL A 95 14.30 2.86 5.21
N THR A 96 15.18 2.71 4.24
CA THR A 96 15.76 1.42 3.85
C THR A 96 17.27 1.53 3.68
N GLN A 97 17.96 0.40 3.66
CA GLN A 97 19.40 0.39 3.38
C GLN A 97 19.75 0.92 1.97
N ARG A 98 18.81 0.86 1.03
CA ARG A 98 19.01 1.31 -0.36
C ARG A 98 18.75 2.79 -0.56
N GLY A 99 18.06 3.45 0.38
CA GLY A 99 17.66 4.85 0.31
C GLY A 99 16.38 5.15 1.07
N LEU A 100 15.81 6.30 0.79
CA LEU A 100 14.66 6.86 1.47
C LEU A 100 13.46 6.90 0.54
N PHE A 101 12.29 6.57 1.07
CA PHE A 101 11.00 6.93 0.46
C PHE A 101 10.58 8.28 1.00
N ILE A 102 10.14 9.16 0.13
CA ILE A 102 9.71 10.52 0.48
C ILE A 102 8.32 10.74 -0.10
N GLU A 103 7.41 11.12 0.76
CA GLU A 103 6.04 11.47 0.40
C GLU A 103 5.87 13.00 0.36
N LEU A 104 5.34 13.51 -0.73
CA LEU A 104 4.96 14.91 -0.90
C LEU A 104 3.57 15.18 -0.28
N ASP A 105 3.26 16.43 0.02
CA ASP A 105 1.97 16.83 0.62
C ASP A 105 0.73 16.42 -0.22
N ASN A 106 0.91 16.20 -1.53
CA ASN A 106 -0.13 15.73 -2.44
C ASN A 106 -0.24 14.19 -2.51
N GLY A 107 0.48 13.45 -1.65
CA GLY A 107 0.48 12.00 -1.58
C GLY A 107 1.29 11.29 -2.68
N VAL A 108 2.07 12.03 -3.47
CA VAL A 108 3.04 11.43 -4.41
C VAL A 108 4.25 10.96 -3.62
N GLU A 109 4.60 9.69 -3.74
CA GLU A 109 5.77 9.10 -3.10
C GLU A 109 6.83 8.78 -4.15
N GLY A 110 8.09 9.08 -3.82
CA GLY A 110 9.23 8.76 -4.66
C GLY A 110 10.42 8.26 -3.85
N PHE A 111 11.43 7.74 -4.55
CA PHE A 111 12.59 7.12 -3.95
C PHE A 111 13.84 7.95 -4.17
N VAL A 112 14.57 8.23 -3.08
CA VAL A 112 15.92 8.83 -3.10
C VAL A 112 16.94 7.73 -2.82
N PRO A 113 17.79 7.36 -3.78
CA PRO A 113 18.79 6.32 -3.55
C PRO A 113 19.87 6.79 -2.55
N ALA A 114 20.35 5.87 -1.75
CA ALA A 114 21.40 6.15 -0.74
C ALA A 114 22.66 6.77 -1.34
N SER A 115 23.00 6.42 -2.59
CA SER A 115 24.13 6.99 -3.33
C SER A 115 24.00 8.47 -3.66
N SER A 116 22.78 9.03 -3.70
CA SER A 116 22.57 10.46 -3.87
C SER A 116 22.53 11.25 -2.55
N LEU A 117 22.46 10.53 -1.41
CA LEU A 117 22.51 11.17 -0.09
C LEU A 117 23.95 11.48 0.33
N THR A 118 24.86 10.54 0.06
CA THR A 118 26.28 10.68 0.40
C THR A 118 27.13 9.76 -0.50
N PRO A 119 28.32 10.26 -0.97
CA PRO A 119 29.26 9.45 -1.72
C PRO A 119 29.90 8.33 -0.89
N SER A 120 29.96 8.50 0.43
CA SER A 120 30.66 7.59 1.37
C SER A 120 29.84 6.33 1.72
N GLY A 121 28.59 6.25 1.23
CA GLY A 121 27.64 5.20 1.61
C GLY A 121 26.92 5.50 2.90
N THR A 122 25.86 4.74 3.17
CA THR A 122 25.02 4.91 4.36
C THR A 122 24.95 3.61 5.16
N SER A 123 24.72 3.73 6.46
CA SER A 123 24.41 2.60 7.34
C SER A 123 23.01 2.71 7.91
N LEU A 124 22.26 1.61 7.89
CA LEU A 124 20.93 1.54 8.49
C LEU A 124 21.05 1.19 9.97
N THR A 125 20.52 2.05 10.83
CA THR A 125 20.49 1.85 12.28
C THR A 125 19.06 1.64 12.73
N GLU A 126 18.82 0.59 13.54
CA GLU A 126 17.53 0.25 14.13
C GLU A 126 16.35 0.12 13.13
N GLY A 127 16.64 -0.05 11.82
CA GLY A 127 15.61 -0.19 10.77
C GLY A 127 14.79 1.07 10.46
N VAL A 128 15.06 2.19 11.14
CA VAL A 128 14.27 3.43 11.02
C VAL A 128 15.10 4.67 10.77
N ARG A 129 16.43 4.55 10.81
CA ARG A 129 17.36 5.65 10.62
C ARG A 129 18.50 5.28 9.67
N LEU A 130 18.72 6.12 8.69
CA LEU A 130 19.87 6.04 7.79
C LEU A 130 20.93 7.04 8.27
N THR A 131 22.18 6.59 8.37
CA THR A 131 23.29 7.43 8.87
C THR A 131 24.42 7.43 7.84
N ASP A 132 24.97 8.59 7.57
CA ASP A 132 26.26 8.76 6.88
C ASP A 132 27.40 8.62 7.90
N PRO A 133 28.21 7.57 7.85
CA PRO A 133 29.30 7.36 8.81
C PRO A 133 30.39 8.45 8.73
N ALA A 134 30.54 9.09 7.56
CA ALA A 134 31.59 10.06 7.33
C ALA A 134 31.24 11.45 7.91
N SER A 135 29.99 11.90 7.76
CA SER A 135 29.56 13.22 8.25
C SER A 135 28.76 13.16 9.55
N GLY A 136 28.32 11.96 9.97
CA GLY A 136 27.41 11.80 11.11
C GLY A 136 25.97 12.26 10.83
N LYS A 137 25.66 12.68 9.60
CA LYS A 137 24.32 13.10 9.22
C LYS A 137 23.35 11.93 9.27
N THR A 138 22.16 12.17 9.81
CA THR A 138 21.12 11.15 9.94
C THR A 138 19.85 11.58 9.25
N TRP A 139 19.10 10.60 8.76
CA TRP A 139 17.75 10.74 8.19
C TRP A 139 16.84 9.75 8.86
N SER A 140 15.77 10.26 9.45
CA SER A 140 14.80 9.47 10.21
C SER A 140 13.41 9.57 9.60
N LEU A 141 12.57 8.59 9.90
CA LEU A 141 11.16 8.63 9.53
C LEU A 141 10.50 9.91 10.08
N GLY A 142 9.77 10.62 9.24
CA GLY A 142 9.10 11.88 9.60
C GLY A 142 9.94 13.15 9.39
N ASP A 143 11.24 13.03 9.09
CA ASP A 143 12.06 14.20 8.77
C ASP A 143 11.64 14.80 7.43
N LYS A 144 11.74 16.13 7.31
CA LYS A 144 11.48 16.86 6.09
C LYS A 144 12.74 17.01 5.24
N MET A 145 12.56 16.93 3.92
CA MET A 145 13.65 17.04 2.96
C MET A 145 13.18 17.73 1.69
N MET A 146 14.05 18.62 1.17
CA MET A 146 13.86 19.17 -0.17
C MET A 146 14.36 18.20 -1.23
N ILE A 147 13.50 17.87 -2.19
CA ILE A 147 13.81 16.94 -3.28
C ILE A 147 13.50 17.57 -4.64
N THR A 148 14.13 17.02 -5.67
CA THR A 148 13.81 17.31 -7.07
C THR A 148 13.31 16.04 -7.72
N ILE A 149 12.24 16.11 -8.53
CA ILE A 149 11.74 15.00 -9.30
C ILE A 149 12.67 14.82 -10.52
N VAL A 150 13.38 13.69 -10.59
CA VAL A 150 14.36 13.46 -11.68
C VAL A 150 13.89 12.46 -12.72
N ARG A 151 13.04 11.52 -12.31
CA ARG A 151 12.53 10.50 -13.21
C ARG A 151 11.16 10.01 -12.76
N ALA A 152 10.31 9.71 -13.73
CA ALA A 152 9.04 9.03 -13.50
C ALA A 152 8.78 7.99 -14.59
N ASP A 153 8.56 6.75 -14.19
CA ASP A 153 8.20 5.64 -15.07
C ASP A 153 6.74 5.27 -14.83
N VAL A 154 5.87 5.72 -15.72
CA VAL A 154 4.41 5.55 -15.61
C VAL A 154 4.02 4.07 -15.68
N ASN A 155 4.70 3.27 -16.51
CA ASN A 155 4.35 1.86 -16.68
C ASN A 155 4.67 1.02 -15.43
N LEU A 156 5.73 1.39 -14.73
CA LEU A 156 6.15 0.74 -13.49
C LEU A 156 5.54 1.39 -12.24
N GLY A 157 4.96 2.60 -12.37
CA GLY A 157 4.48 3.39 -11.24
C GLY A 157 5.63 3.82 -10.31
N LYS A 158 6.83 4.10 -10.86
CA LYS A 158 8.02 4.45 -10.08
C LYS A 158 8.42 5.88 -10.31
N ILE A 159 8.81 6.56 -9.22
CA ILE A 159 9.26 7.95 -9.22
C ILE A 159 10.60 8.00 -8.49
N ASP A 160 11.61 8.53 -9.16
CA ASP A 160 12.93 8.73 -8.59
C ASP A 160 13.11 10.22 -8.24
N PHE A 161 13.57 10.45 -7.03
CA PHE A 161 13.91 11.78 -6.52
C PHE A 161 15.41 11.89 -6.28
N GLU A 162 15.90 13.11 -6.32
CA GLU A 162 17.22 13.48 -5.83
C GLU A 162 17.11 14.56 -4.76
N VAL A 163 18.12 14.66 -3.90
CA VAL A 163 18.20 15.74 -2.93
C VAL A 163 18.34 17.06 -3.69
N ALA A 164 17.42 17.99 -3.45
CA ALA A 164 17.51 19.30 -4.08
C ALA A 164 18.82 20.01 -3.67
N PRO A 165 19.52 20.67 -4.60
CA PRO A 165 20.67 21.48 -4.24
C PRO A 165 20.26 22.54 -3.21
N ALA A 166 21.09 22.73 -2.17
CA ALA A 166 20.84 23.78 -1.20
C ALA A 166 20.63 25.11 -1.94
N ALA A 167 19.49 25.76 -1.68
CA ALA A 167 19.23 27.07 -2.27
C ALA A 167 20.45 27.98 -1.97
N LYS A 168 21.14 28.42 -3.01
CA LYS A 168 22.15 29.47 -2.84
C LYS A 168 21.40 30.68 -2.34
N ALA A 169 21.64 31.02 -1.06
CA ALA A 169 21.21 32.26 -0.44
C ALA A 169 21.83 33.46 -1.16
#